data_c1b067881d2332c601685aa1edf4743e
#
_entry.id   c1b067881d2332c601685aa1edf4743e
#
_cell.length_a   1.000
_cell.length_b   1.000
_cell.length_c   1.000
_cell.angle_alpha   90.00
_cell.angle_beta   90.00
_cell.angle_gamma   90.00
#
_symmetry.space_group_name_H-M   'P 1'
#
loop_
_entity.id
_entity.type
_entity.pdbx_description
1 polymer ?
#
loop_
_entity_poly.entity_id
_entity_poly.type
_entity_poly.pdbx_seq_one_letter_code
_entity_poly.pdbx_strand_id
1 'polypeptide(L)'
;MDLKDKVVLITGSSQGIGKETALLFAKQGANVVVTYNKNKKGGEDVFKECKKIKGALLANLDVTNDESIKNCVEKTIDKFGAIDTLVNNAGVLFNKDFVEQNANEIELQIDTNVKGLIKMTKAVLPYMQGQNSGIIINIASAAGKNAYAGLSAYCATKFAVRGFTQALAKELPKGIKIYSVNPGLTATKMTNFQGVNPKKVAEVILKAAEEKINVESGGDVDVWKYVLEQKPSDAYHGVKRRIGEMFGGNEKG
;
A
#
# COMPACT_ATOMS: atom_id res chain seq x y z
N MET A 1 11.80 -14.41 1.02
CA MET A 1 11.72 -14.67 2.49
C MET A 1 10.57 -15.64 2.77
N ASP A 2 10.74 -16.63 3.65
CA ASP A 2 9.61 -17.41 4.18
C ASP A 2 8.81 -16.51 5.15
N LEU A 3 7.49 -16.50 5.01
CA LEU A 3 6.61 -15.65 5.82
C LEU A 3 6.08 -16.35 7.07
N LYS A 4 6.34 -17.66 7.22
CA LYS A 4 5.93 -18.40 8.41
C LYS A 4 6.51 -17.76 9.67
N ASP A 5 5.66 -17.46 10.63
CA ASP A 5 5.96 -16.79 11.91
C ASP A 5 6.47 -15.34 11.80
N LYS A 6 6.60 -14.78 10.58
CA LYS A 6 6.99 -13.39 10.36
C LYS A 6 5.90 -12.42 10.77
N VAL A 7 6.28 -11.24 11.23
CA VAL A 7 5.37 -10.17 11.65
C VAL A 7 5.18 -9.16 10.53
N VAL A 8 3.95 -8.98 10.10
CA VAL A 8 3.59 -8.10 8.99
C VAL A 8 2.64 -7.01 9.47
N LEU A 9 3.09 -5.76 9.42
CA LEU A 9 2.28 -4.60 9.73
C LEU A 9 1.74 -3.98 8.43
N ILE A 10 0.40 -3.85 8.32
CA ILE A 10 -0.26 -3.36 7.11
C ILE A 10 -1.11 -2.14 7.46
N THR A 11 -0.73 -0.97 6.94
CA THR A 11 -1.52 0.24 7.18
C THR A 11 -2.79 0.26 6.31
N GLY A 12 -3.94 0.64 6.90
CA GLY A 12 -5.21 0.72 6.18
C GLY A 12 -5.76 -0.64 5.73
N SER A 13 -5.60 -1.68 6.55
CA SER A 13 -5.99 -3.05 6.21
C SER A 13 -7.43 -3.43 6.57
N SER A 14 -8.29 -2.47 6.92
CA SER A 14 -9.70 -2.70 7.21
C SER A 14 -10.58 -2.95 5.97
N GLN A 15 -10.08 -2.70 4.76
CA GLN A 15 -10.80 -2.86 3.49
C GLN A 15 -9.85 -2.91 2.28
N GLY A 16 -10.40 -3.20 1.09
CA GLY A 16 -9.70 -3.10 -0.19
C GLY A 16 -8.43 -3.94 -0.29
N ILE A 17 -7.39 -3.38 -0.89
CA ILE A 17 -6.09 -4.05 -1.08
C ILE A 17 -5.50 -4.48 0.27
N GLY A 18 -5.52 -3.60 1.27
CA GLY A 18 -4.97 -3.91 2.59
C GLY A 18 -5.65 -5.09 3.28
N LYS A 19 -6.99 -5.22 3.16
CA LYS A 19 -7.74 -6.37 3.67
C LYS A 19 -7.28 -7.67 2.99
N GLU A 20 -7.27 -7.70 1.66
CA GLU A 20 -6.87 -8.89 0.92
C GLU A 20 -5.40 -9.28 1.20
N THR A 21 -4.53 -8.27 1.36
CA THR A 21 -3.13 -8.47 1.78
C THR A 21 -3.07 -9.12 3.15
N ALA A 22 -3.79 -8.59 4.14
CA ALA A 22 -3.81 -9.13 5.51
C ALA A 22 -4.26 -10.60 5.54
N LEU A 23 -5.35 -10.92 4.86
CA LEU A 23 -5.88 -12.28 4.78
C LEU A 23 -4.93 -13.24 4.07
N LEU A 24 -4.26 -12.78 3.02
CA LEU A 24 -3.33 -13.60 2.26
C LEU A 24 -2.06 -13.90 3.06
N PHE A 25 -1.48 -12.89 3.74
CA PHE A 25 -0.31 -13.07 4.58
C PHE A 25 -0.59 -14.00 5.78
N ALA A 26 -1.77 -13.87 6.42
CA ALA A 26 -2.17 -14.80 7.47
C ALA A 26 -2.20 -16.25 6.95
N LYS A 27 -2.72 -16.49 5.73
CA LYS A 27 -2.74 -17.81 5.09
C LYS A 27 -1.35 -18.38 4.82
N GLN A 28 -0.33 -17.52 4.67
CA GLN A 28 1.07 -17.94 4.56
C GLN A 28 1.75 -18.16 5.93
N GLY A 29 0.99 -18.10 7.02
CA GLY A 29 1.49 -18.33 8.37
C GLY A 29 2.13 -17.11 9.03
N ALA A 30 1.96 -15.91 8.49
CA ALA A 30 2.44 -14.69 9.11
C ALA A 30 1.56 -14.23 10.28
N ASN A 31 2.16 -13.59 11.29
CA ASN A 31 1.49 -12.82 12.32
C ASN A 31 1.13 -11.45 11.75
N VAL A 32 -0.14 -11.09 11.69
CA VAL A 32 -0.61 -9.92 10.97
C VAL A 32 -1.10 -8.83 11.92
N VAL A 33 -0.57 -7.61 11.76
CA VAL A 33 -1.11 -6.41 12.40
C VAL A 33 -2.12 -5.76 11.46
N VAL A 34 -3.37 -5.94 11.78
CA VAL A 34 -4.52 -5.32 11.08
C VAL A 34 -4.73 -3.93 11.63
N THR A 35 -4.76 -2.93 10.76
CA THR A 35 -4.97 -1.55 11.19
C THR A 35 -6.21 -0.92 10.58
N TYR A 36 -6.82 -0.03 11.32
CA TYR A 36 -7.94 0.80 10.87
C TYR A 36 -7.81 2.23 11.41
N ASN A 37 -8.32 3.22 10.69
CA ASN A 37 -8.55 4.57 11.22
C ASN A 37 -10.05 4.72 11.54
N LYS A 38 -10.89 5.00 10.55
CA LYS A 38 -12.35 5.23 10.74
C LYS A 38 -13.19 3.96 10.62
N ASN A 39 -12.77 2.97 9.83
CA ASN A 39 -13.52 1.73 9.59
C ASN A 39 -13.20 0.65 10.61
N LYS A 40 -13.58 0.88 11.89
CA LYS A 40 -13.34 -0.06 13.00
C LYS A 40 -13.95 -1.43 12.73
N LYS A 41 -15.23 -1.48 12.32
CA LYS A 41 -15.91 -2.75 12.03
C LYS A 41 -15.17 -3.59 10.96
N GLY A 42 -14.79 -2.99 9.85
CA GLY A 42 -14.01 -3.69 8.83
C GLY A 42 -12.66 -4.19 9.37
N GLY A 43 -11.99 -3.41 10.21
CA GLY A 43 -10.77 -3.85 10.90
C GLY A 43 -11.00 -5.06 11.81
N GLU A 44 -12.07 -5.04 12.62
CA GLU A 44 -12.45 -6.15 13.50
C GLU A 44 -12.77 -7.44 12.71
N ASP A 45 -13.48 -7.31 11.59
CA ASP A 45 -13.83 -8.45 10.75
C ASP A 45 -12.56 -9.08 10.14
N VAL A 46 -11.65 -8.28 9.59
CA VAL A 46 -10.37 -8.77 9.05
C VAL A 46 -9.50 -9.38 10.16
N PHE A 47 -9.44 -8.75 11.32
CA PHE A 47 -8.70 -9.26 12.47
C PHE A 47 -9.20 -10.64 12.92
N LYS A 48 -10.53 -10.82 13.02
CA LYS A 48 -11.13 -12.10 13.40
C LYS A 48 -10.75 -13.21 12.41
N GLU A 49 -10.79 -12.93 11.12
CA GLU A 49 -10.40 -13.91 10.09
C GLU A 49 -8.89 -14.23 10.17
N CYS A 50 -8.02 -13.24 10.29
CA CYS A 50 -6.59 -13.48 10.46
C CYS A 50 -6.28 -14.29 11.73
N LYS A 51 -6.95 -13.97 12.86
CA LYS A 51 -6.76 -14.65 14.15
C LYS A 51 -7.16 -16.12 14.13
N LYS A 52 -8.11 -16.53 13.28
CA LYS A 52 -8.47 -17.95 13.08
C LYS A 52 -7.35 -18.76 12.44
N ILE A 53 -6.45 -18.10 11.72
CA ILE A 53 -5.40 -18.76 10.92
C ILE A 53 -4.07 -18.73 11.67
N LYS A 54 -3.66 -17.54 12.19
CA LYS A 54 -2.37 -17.30 12.85
C LYS A 54 -2.50 -16.15 13.86
N GLY A 55 -1.39 -15.76 14.51
CA GLY A 55 -1.35 -14.62 15.41
C GLY A 55 -1.79 -13.34 14.69
N ALA A 56 -2.69 -12.57 15.32
CA ALA A 56 -3.11 -11.27 14.79
C ALA A 56 -3.20 -10.22 15.89
N LEU A 57 -2.98 -8.95 15.52
CA LEU A 57 -3.19 -7.77 16.36
C LEU A 57 -4.13 -6.82 15.61
N LEU A 58 -5.08 -6.23 16.32
CA LEU A 58 -5.89 -5.13 15.82
C LEU A 58 -5.42 -3.83 16.44
N ALA A 59 -5.06 -2.83 15.62
CA ALA A 59 -4.64 -1.53 16.09
C ALA A 59 -5.42 -0.41 15.41
N ASN A 60 -5.85 0.59 16.19
CA ASN A 60 -6.28 1.86 15.63
C ASN A 60 -5.04 2.63 15.17
N LEU A 61 -5.04 3.10 13.93
CA LEU A 61 -3.91 3.80 13.34
C LEU A 61 -4.40 4.92 12.42
N ASP A 62 -4.10 6.14 12.80
CA ASP A 62 -4.10 7.29 11.91
C ASP A 62 -2.65 7.61 11.53
N VAL A 63 -2.29 7.39 10.27
CA VAL A 63 -0.92 7.62 9.78
C VAL A 63 -0.54 9.10 9.71
N THR A 64 -1.49 10.02 9.89
CA THR A 64 -1.21 11.45 9.96
C THR A 64 -0.83 11.91 11.37
N ASN A 65 -1.08 11.09 12.39
CA ASN A 65 -0.86 11.38 13.80
C ASN A 65 0.34 10.61 14.37
N ASP A 66 1.35 11.32 14.85
CA ASP A 66 2.61 10.74 15.33
C ASP A 66 2.43 9.83 16.55
N GLU A 67 1.55 10.20 17.48
CA GLU A 67 1.27 9.40 18.68
C GLU A 67 0.53 8.10 18.30
N SER A 68 -0.38 8.17 17.33
CA SER A 68 -1.06 6.98 16.79
C SER A 68 -0.09 6.00 16.12
N ILE A 69 0.90 6.53 15.38
CA ILE A 69 1.97 5.73 14.77
C ILE A 69 2.80 5.04 15.83
N LYS A 70 3.31 5.82 16.80
CA LYS A 70 4.12 5.34 17.93
C LYS A 70 3.40 4.21 18.67
N ASN A 71 2.17 4.45 19.09
CA ASN A 71 1.34 3.47 19.82
C ASN A 71 1.11 2.17 19.01
N CYS A 72 0.91 2.28 17.69
CA CYS A 72 0.73 1.11 16.84
C CYS A 72 2.01 0.27 16.74
N VAL A 73 3.17 0.92 16.57
CA VAL A 73 4.47 0.25 16.47
C VAL A 73 4.82 -0.40 17.82
N GLU A 74 4.72 0.31 18.94
CA GLU A 74 5.00 -0.21 20.28
C GLU A 74 4.13 -1.43 20.60
N LYS A 75 2.81 -1.36 20.40
CA LYS A 75 1.91 -2.51 20.58
C LYS A 75 2.28 -3.71 19.70
N THR A 76 2.83 -3.46 18.53
CA THR A 76 3.29 -4.53 17.63
C THR A 76 4.53 -5.20 18.20
N ILE A 77 5.50 -4.41 18.65
CA ILE A 77 6.75 -4.90 19.25
C ILE A 77 6.46 -5.62 20.57
N ASP A 78 5.63 -5.05 21.44
CA ASP A 78 5.25 -5.67 22.73
C ASP A 78 4.61 -7.04 22.53
N LYS A 79 3.81 -7.20 21.47
CA LYS A 79 3.10 -8.44 21.22
C LYS A 79 3.91 -9.49 20.48
N PHE A 80 4.73 -9.11 19.53
CA PHE A 80 5.40 -10.03 18.62
C PHE A 80 6.93 -9.97 18.64
N GLY A 81 7.50 -8.93 19.28
CA GLY A 81 8.95 -8.75 19.38
C GLY A 81 9.65 -8.23 18.13
N ALA A 82 8.94 -8.16 17.01
CA ALA A 82 9.54 -7.83 15.71
C ALA A 82 8.56 -7.15 14.76
N ILE A 83 9.09 -6.53 13.68
CA ILE A 83 8.36 -6.17 12.47
C ILE A 83 9.23 -6.57 11.28
N ASP A 84 8.88 -7.68 10.63
CA ASP A 84 9.64 -8.20 9.47
C ASP A 84 9.22 -7.56 8.15
N THR A 85 7.94 -7.21 8.02
CA THR A 85 7.42 -6.56 6.81
C THR A 85 6.51 -5.39 7.19
N LEU A 86 6.76 -4.23 6.59
CA LEU A 86 5.86 -3.09 6.62
C LEU A 86 5.20 -2.91 5.24
N VAL A 87 3.87 -2.94 5.20
CA VAL A 87 3.10 -2.60 4.00
C VAL A 87 2.43 -1.25 4.22
N ASN A 88 2.99 -0.20 3.66
CA ASN A 88 2.42 1.14 3.63
C ASN A 88 1.32 1.21 2.56
N ASN A 89 0.10 0.84 2.95
CA ASN A 89 -1.06 0.76 2.06
C ASN A 89 -2.10 1.86 2.34
N ALA A 90 -2.12 2.47 3.52
CA ALA A 90 -3.05 3.57 3.81
C ALA A 90 -2.93 4.68 2.77
N GLY A 91 -4.08 5.14 2.25
CA GLY A 91 -4.12 6.19 1.26
C GLY A 91 -5.53 6.68 1.00
N VAL A 92 -5.60 7.90 0.49
CA VAL A 92 -6.84 8.57 0.07
C VAL A 92 -6.69 9.14 -1.33
N LEU A 93 -7.80 9.30 -2.02
CA LEU A 93 -7.89 9.85 -3.37
C LEU A 93 -9.13 10.73 -3.46
N PHE A 94 -8.97 11.92 -4.02
CA PHE A 94 -10.05 12.75 -4.50
C PHE A 94 -9.91 12.89 -6.02
N ASN A 95 -10.94 12.45 -6.72
CA ASN A 95 -11.04 12.57 -8.17
C ASN A 95 -11.96 13.73 -8.51
N LYS A 96 -11.36 14.86 -8.83
CA LYS A 96 -12.02 16.12 -9.20
C LYS A 96 -11.08 16.95 -10.05
N ASP A 97 -11.61 17.82 -10.89
CA ASP A 97 -10.81 18.83 -11.56
C ASP A 97 -10.06 19.68 -10.53
N PHE A 98 -8.84 20.06 -10.86
CA PHE A 98 -7.95 20.72 -9.91
C PHE A 98 -8.56 21.98 -9.28
N VAL A 99 -9.30 22.75 -10.07
CA VAL A 99 -10.00 23.96 -9.60
C VAL A 99 -11.12 23.69 -8.60
N GLU A 100 -11.64 22.47 -8.56
CA GLU A 100 -12.69 22.04 -7.64
C GLU A 100 -12.14 21.39 -6.35
N GLN A 101 -10.85 21.07 -6.33
CA GLN A 101 -10.21 20.52 -5.13
C GLN A 101 -9.97 21.63 -4.12
N ASN A 102 -10.54 21.50 -2.93
CA ASN A 102 -10.26 22.43 -1.85
C ASN A 102 -8.93 22.09 -1.13
N ALA A 103 -8.41 23.06 -0.37
CA ALA A 103 -7.13 22.93 0.33
C ALA A 103 -7.09 21.69 1.27
N ASN A 104 -8.16 21.42 2.00
CA ASN A 104 -8.22 20.28 2.92
C ASN A 104 -8.13 18.93 2.19
N GLU A 105 -8.72 18.80 1.00
CA GLU A 105 -8.63 17.60 0.18
C GLU A 105 -7.20 17.38 -0.34
N ILE A 106 -6.52 18.45 -0.72
CA ILE A 106 -5.10 18.42 -1.15
C ILE A 106 -4.21 18.04 0.03
N GLU A 107 -4.35 18.73 1.16
CA GLU A 107 -3.59 18.47 2.37
C GLU A 107 -3.77 17.03 2.87
N LEU A 108 -5.01 16.53 2.92
CA LEU A 108 -5.29 15.17 3.36
C LEU A 108 -4.63 14.12 2.45
N GLN A 109 -4.56 14.36 1.15
CA GLN A 109 -3.82 13.46 0.24
C GLN A 109 -2.32 13.48 0.52
N ILE A 110 -1.73 14.65 0.71
CA ILE A 110 -0.30 14.80 1.01
C ILE A 110 0.02 14.19 2.38
N ASP A 111 -0.77 14.51 3.40
CA ASP A 111 -0.55 14.06 4.76
C ASP A 111 -0.67 12.55 4.90
N THR A 112 -1.70 11.95 4.27
CA THR A 112 -1.92 10.50 4.33
C THR A 112 -0.96 9.74 3.43
N ASN A 113 -0.90 10.11 2.13
CA ASN A 113 -0.23 9.29 1.12
C ASN A 113 1.29 9.45 1.13
N VAL A 114 1.81 10.61 1.60
CA VAL A 114 3.25 10.93 1.60
C VAL A 114 3.77 11.01 3.02
N LYS A 115 3.35 12.01 3.80
CA LYS A 115 3.89 12.23 5.15
C LYS A 115 3.63 11.03 6.06
N GLY A 116 2.42 10.47 6.04
CA GLY A 116 2.05 9.31 6.84
C GLY A 116 2.88 8.07 6.51
N LEU A 117 3.10 7.81 5.22
CA LEU A 117 3.95 6.71 4.75
C LEU A 117 5.40 6.88 5.22
N ILE A 118 5.96 8.09 5.09
CA ILE A 118 7.33 8.41 5.51
C ILE A 118 7.46 8.26 7.03
N LYS A 119 6.51 8.79 7.81
CA LYS A 119 6.48 8.68 9.28
C LYS A 119 6.39 7.23 9.75
N MET A 120 5.50 6.42 9.15
CA MET A 120 5.42 4.99 9.45
C MET A 120 6.73 4.26 9.16
N THR A 121 7.32 4.53 8.00
CA THR A 121 8.63 3.96 7.64
C THR A 121 9.69 4.35 8.66
N LYS A 122 9.77 5.64 9.03
CA LYS A 122 10.72 6.15 10.04
C LYS A 122 10.53 5.50 11.41
N ALA A 123 9.29 5.23 11.81
CA ALA A 123 8.99 4.60 13.10
C ALA A 123 9.35 3.12 13.15
N VAL A 124 9.24 2.40 12.03
CA VAL A 124 9.52 0.96 11.95
C VAL A 124 10.99 0.66 11.67
N LEU A 125 11.65 1.52 10.91
CA LEU A 125 13.02 1.28 10.41
C LEU A 125 14.06 0.96 11.50
N PRO A 126 14.08 1.61 12.69
CA PRO A 126 15.04 1.25 13.76
C PRO A 126 14.94 -0.20 14.22
N TYR A 127 13.73 -0.77 14.27
CA TYR A 127 13.52 -2.18 14.64
C TYR A 127 14.05 -3.12 13.54
N MET A 128 13.79 -2.81 12.27
CA MET A 128 14.36 -3.58 11.15
C MET A 128 15.89 -3.49 11.11
N GLN A 129 16.46 -2.32 11.44
CA GLN A 129 17.91 -2.15 11.55
C GLN A 129 18.48 -2.98 12.69
N GLY A 130 17.85 -3.00 13.87
CA GLY A 130 18.23 -3.85 14.99
C GLY A 130 18.17 -5.35 14.66
N GLN A 131 17.21 -5.76 13.82
CA GLN A 131 17.09 -7.13 13.31
C GLN A 131 18.07 -7.44 12.17
N ASN A 132 18.71 -6.42 11.58
CA ASN A 132 19.47 -6.49 10.32
C ASN A 132 18.70 -7.19 9.19
N SER A 133 17.38 -7.05 9.19
CA SER A 133 16.46 -7.70 8.24
C SER A 133 15.13 -6.97 8.22
N GLY A 134 14.55 -6.81 7.03
CA GLY A 134 13.22 -6.23 6.88
C GLY A 134 12.83 -6.00 5.43
N ILE A 135 11.52 -5.98 5.17
CA ILE A 135 10.98 -5.61 3.86
C ILE A 135 9.94 -4.51 4.03
N ILE A 136 10.11 -3.43 3.27
CA ILE A 136 9.18 -2.31 3.22
C ILE A 136 8.51 -2.32 1.84
N ILE A 137 7.18 -2.32 1.82
CA ILE A 137 6.38 -2.28 0.60
C ILE A 137 5.51 -1.03 0.62
N ASN A 138 5.82 -0.09 -0.25
CA ASN A 138 5.07 1.14 -0.43
C ASN A 138 4.05 0.99 -1.55
N ILE A 139 2.77 1.16 -1.25
CA ILE A 139 1.73 1.11 -2.28
C ILE A 139 1.65 2.48 -2.97
N ALA A 140 2.29 2.58 -4.12
CA ALA A 140 2.19 3.72 -5.00
C ALA A 140 0.95 3.58 -5.93
N SER A 141 1.11 3.73 -7.23
CA SER A 141 0.04 3.59 -8.23
C SER A 141 0.61 3.71 -9.64
N ALA A 142 -0.14 3.26 -10.65
CA ALA A 142 0.08 3.67 -12.04
C ALA A 142 0.06 5.20 -12.19
N ALA A 143 -0.72 5.91 -11.35
CA ALA A 143 -0.75 7.37 -11.26
C ALA A 143 0.54 8.00 -10.69
N GLY A 144 1.47 7.20 -10.17
CA GLY A 144 2.82 7.61 -9.83
C GLY A 144 3.82 7.46 -10.99
N LYS A 145 3.38 7.01 -12.17
CA LYS A 145 4.18 6.85 -13.39
C LYS A 145 3.61 7.66 -14.56
N ASN A 146 2.28 7.79 -14.59
CA ASN A 146 1.56 8.53 -15.61
C ASN A 146 0.62 9.52 -14.92
N ALA A 147 0.45 10.69 -15.51
CA ALA A 147 -0.49 11.68 -15.03
C ALA A 147 -1.88 11.46 -15.65
N TYR A 148 -2.92 11.76 -14.88
CA TYR A 148 -4.32 11.63 -15.30
C TYR A 148 -5.09 12.90 -14.91
N ALA A 149 -5.95 13.39 -15.80
CA ALA A 149 -6.87 14.48 -15.49
C ALA A 149 -7.75 14.12 -14.28
N GLY A 150 -8.10 15.11 -13.48
CA GLY A 150 -8.87 14.92 -12.24
C GLY A 150 -8.06 14.34 -11.08
N LEU A 151 -6.81 13.94 -11.28
CA LEU A 151 -5.96 13.30 -10.26
C LEU A 151 -4.67 14.06 -9.95
N SER A 152 -4.58 15.37 -10.22
CA SER A 152 -3.33 16.12 -10.14
C SER A 152 -2.63 15.99 -8.79
N ALA A 153 -3.31 16.26 -7.68
CA ALA A 153 -2.74 16.13 -6.33
C ALA A 153 -2.44 14.66 -5.99
N TYR A 154 -3.31 13.72 -6.35
CA TYR A 154 -3.06 12.30 -6.15
C TYR A 154 -1.84 11.80 -6.91
N CYS A 155 -1.71 12.15 -8.19
CA CYS A 155 -0.53 11.83 -9.00
C CYS A 155 0.74 12.34 -8.32
N ALA A 156 0.76 13.62 -7.90
CA ALA A 156 1.90 14.19 -7.18
C ALA A 156 2.29 13.35 -5.97
N THR A 157 1.31 12.90 -5.14
CA THR A 157 1.60 12.04 -3.99
C THR A 157 2.20 10.69 -4.39
N LYS A 158 1.73 10.07 -5.48
CA LYS A 158 2.20 8.76 -5.90
C LYS A 158 3.55 8.80 -6.62
N PHE A 159 3.88 9.90 -7.31
CA PHE A 159 5.25 10.19 -7.76
C PHE A 159 6.19 10.36 -6.57
N ALA A 160 5.77 11.12 -5.54
CA ALA A 160 6.57 11.32 -4.31
C ALA A 160 6.88 10.00 -3.60
N VAL A 161 5.90 9.08 -3.47
CA VAL A 161 6.10 7.74 -2.88
C VAL A 161 7.17 6.95 -3.63
N ARG A 162 7.16 6.97 -4.96
CA ARG A 162 8.18 6.29 -5.77
C ARG A 162 9.55 6.92 -5.59
N GLY A 163 9.65 8.26 -5.65
CA GLY A 163 10.90 8.98 -5.42
C GLY A 163 11.50 8.70 -4.03
N PHE A 164 10.65 8.73 -2.98
CA PHE A 164 11.05 8.35 -1.62
C PHE A 164 11.57 6.90 -1.56
N THR A 165 10.87 5.96 -2.18
CA THR A 165 11.27 4.54 -2.21
C THR A 165 12.64 4.35 -2.86
N GLN A 166 12.88 5.01 -4.01
CA GLN A 166 14.14 4.94 -4.74
C GLN A 166 15.31 5.57 -3.96
N ALA A 167 15.06 6.70 -3.31
CA ALA A 167 16.08 7.40 -2.51
C ALA A 167 16.45 6.59 -1.26
N LEU A 168 15.44 6.17 -0.48
CA LEU A 168 15.67 5.41 0.76
C LEU A 168 16.36 4.07 0.50
N ALA A 169 16.07 3.40 -0.61
CA ALA A 169 16.75 2.15 -0.97
C ALA A 169 18.28 2.28 -1.03
N LYS A 170 18.80 3.45 -1.33
CA LYS A 170 20.25 3.71 -1.40
C LYS A 170 20.87 3.96 -0.03
N GLU A 171 20.05 4.23 0.98
CA GLU A 171 20.44 4.49 2.36
C GLU A 171 20.34 3.26 3.26
N LEU A 172 19.55 2.25 2.83
CA LEU A 172 19.29 1.06 3.63
C LEU A 172 20.46 0.08 3.62
N PRO A 173 20.76 -0.58 4.77
CA PRO A 173 21.72 -1.67 4.80
C PRO A 173 21.21 -2.88 3.99
N LYS A 174 22.14 -3.73 3.54
CA LYS A 174 21.85 -4.87 2.64
C LYS A 174 20.75 -5.82 3.13
N GLY A 175 20.53 -5.94 4.43
CA GLY A 175 19.52 -6.80 5.04
C GLY A 175 18.09 -6.23 4.97
N ILE A 176 17.92 -4.96 4.58
CA ILE A 176 16.62 -4.31 4.49
C ILE A 176 16.33 -3.92 3.04
N LYS A 177 15.18 -4.33 2.54
CA LYS A 177 14.76 -4.02 1.17
C LYS A 177 13.48 -3.19 1.16
N ILE A 178 13.31 -2.38 0.12
CA ILE A 178 12.14 -1.54 -0.06
C ILE A 178 11.68 -1.60 -1.51
N TYR A 179 10.36 -1.66 -1.73
CA TYR A 179 9.76 -1.73 -3.07
C TYR A 179 8.59 -0.76 -3.22
N SER A 180 8.43 -0.23 -4.43
CA SER A 180 7.23 0.51 -4.83
C SER A 180 6.31 -0.41 -5.61
N VAL A 181 5.21 -0.87 -5.01
CA VAL A 181 4.18 -1.62 -5.73
C VAL A 181 3.20 -0.64 -6.37
N ASN A 182 3.00 -0.77 -7.67
CA ASN A 182 2.22 0.16 -8.49
C ASN A 182 0.95 -0.52 -9.05
N PRO A 183 -0.18 -0.52 -8.31
CA PRO A 183 -1.44 -0.99 -8.86
C PRO A 183 -1.96 -0.03 -9.94
N GLY A 184 -2.64 -0.59 -10.94
CA GLY A 184 -3.57 0.13 -11.79
C GLY A 184 -4.93 0.29 -11.09
N LEU A 185 -5.98 0.53 -11.89
CA LEU A 185 -7.34 0.58 -11.39
C LEU A 185 -7.70 -0.72 -10.68
N THR A 186 -8.09 -0.63 -9.42
CA THR A 186 -8.35 -1.79 -8.56
C THR A 186 -9.74 -1.66 -7.94
N ALA A 187 -10.54 -2.74 -7.99
CA ALA A 187 -11.94 -2.78 -7.55
C ALA A 187 -12.07 -2.64 -6.02
N THR A 188 -12.01 -1.42 -5.54
CA THR A 188 -12.14 -1.03 -4.13
C THR A 188 -13.20 0.07 -3.98
N LYS A 189 -13.57 0.41 -2.74
CA LYS A 189 -14.45 1.55 -2.48
C LYS A 189 -13.90 2.86 -3.06
N MET A 190 -12.58 3.03 -3.10
CA MET A 190 -11.89 4.20 -3.64
C MET A 190 -12.16 4.42 -5.15
N THR A 191 -12.44 3.35 -5.88
CA THR A 191 -12.65 3.32 -7.33
C THR A 191 -14.06 2.87 -7.71
N ASN A 192 -15.02 3.01 -6.79
CA ASN A 192 -16.40 2.51 -6.96
C ASN A 192 -16.43 1.05 -7.44
N PHE A 193 -15.54 0.22 -6.90
CA PHE A 193 -15.39 -1.21 -7.21
C PHE A 193 -15.08 -1.53 -8.67
N GLN A 194 -14.45 -0.61 -9.38
CA GLN A 194 -14.02 -0.83 -10.76
C GLN A 194 -12.54 -1.24 -10.82
N GLY A 195 -12.20 -2.06 -11.79
CA GLY A 195 -10.82 -2.48 -12.06
C GLY A 195 -10.50 -3.92 -11.66
N VAL A 196 -9.24 -4.19 -11.43
CA VAL A 196 -8.71 -5.51 -11.08
C VAL A 196 -9.13 -5.89 -9.67
N ASN A 197 -9.41 -7.17 -9.45
CA ASN A 197 -9.73 -7.69 -8.11
C ASN A 197 -8.57 -7.39 -7.13
N PRO A 198 -8.82 -6.77 -5.96
CA PRO A 198 -7.77 -6.42 -4.99
C PRO A 198 -6.97 -7.62 -4.49
N LYS A 199 -7.52 -8.83 -4.53
CA LYS A 199 -6.79 -10.07 -4.23
C LYS A 199 -5.60 -10.29 -5.18
N LYS A 200 -5.74 -9.94 -6.47
CA LYS A 200 -4.64 -10.03 -7.44
C LYS A 200 -3.51 -9.06 -7.10
N VAL A 201 -3.84 -7.87 -6.62
CA VAL A 201 -2.85 -6.92 -6.13
C VAL A 201 -2.15 -7.47 -4.88
N ALA A 202 -2.91 -8.06 -3.94
CA ALA A 202 -2.36 -8.69 -2.74
C ALA A 202 -1.39 -9.85 -3.07
N GLU A 203 -1.68 -10.64 -4.12
CA GLU A 203 -0.79 -11.70 -4.61
C GLU A 203 0.57 -11.14 -5.09
N VAL A 204 0.58 -9.95 -5.71
CA VAL A 204 1.82 -9.27 -6.13
C VAL A 204 2.57 -8.70 -4.92
N ILE A 205 1.86 -8.12 -3.95
CA ILE A 205 2.44 -7.64 -2.70
C ILE A 205 3.10 -8.81 -1.95
N LEU A 206 2.44 -9.97 -1.90
CA LEU A 206 2.99 -11.18 -1.31
C LEU A 206 4.28 -11.63 -2.00
N LYS A 207 4.29 -11.69 -3.34
CA LYS A 207 5.51 -12.03 -4.10
C LYS A 207 6.66 -11.06 -3.82
N ALA A 208 6.37 -9.76 -3.64
CA ALA A 208 7.37 -8.78 -3.26
C ALA A 208 7.93 -9.04 -1.85
N ALA A 209 7.07 -9.36 -0.87
CA ALA A 209 7.48 -9.72 0.49
C ALA A 209 8.28 -11.02 0.55
N GLU A 210 7.96 -11.99 -0.31
CA GLU A 210 8.71 -13.25 -0.42
C GLU A 210 10.01 -13.12 -1.24
N GLU A 211 10.26 -11.95 -1.84
CA GLU A 211 11.37 -11.71 -2.78
C GLU A 211 11.29 -12.58 -4.05
N LYS A 212 10.09 -13.02 -4.42
CA LYS A 212 9.79 -13.78 -5.65
C LYS A 212 9.46 -12.88 -6.83
N ILE A 213 10.10 -11.71 -6.88
CA ILE A 213 10.02 -10.73 -7.96
C ILE A 213 11.42 -10.46 -8.52
N ASN A 214 11.49 -10.22 -9.82
CA ASN A 214 12.76 -9.84 -10.45
C ASN A 214 12.88 -8.29 -10.49
N VAL A 215 12.98 -7.69 -9.30
CA VAL A 215 13.10 -6.23 -9.09
C VAL A 215 14.08 -6.00 -7.95
N GLU A 216 15.05 -5.14 -8.16
CA GLU A 216 16.00 -4.73 -7.12
C GLU A 216 15.33 -3.82 -6.09
N SER A 217 15.94 -3.71 -4.89
CA SER A 217 15.50 -2.78 -3.85
C SER A 217 15.46 -1.35 -4.39
N GLY A 218 14.37 -0.64 -4.12
CA GLY A 218 14.08 0.68 -4.68
C GLY A 218 13.29 0.65 -5.98
N GLY A 219 13.14 -0.52 -6.59
CA GLY A 219 12.50 -0.66 -7.90
C GLY A 219 10.97 -0.67 -7.85
N ASP A 220 10.40 -0.53 -9.03
CA ASP A 220 8.97 -0.50 -9.31
C ASP A 220 8.43 -1.91 -9.60
N VAL A 221 7.49 -2.36 -8.80
CA VAL A 221 6.72 -3.59 -8.99
C VAL A 221 5.39 -3.24 -9.64
N ASP A 222 5.35 -3.23 -10.94
CA ASP A 222 4.17 -2.88 -11.73
C ASP A 222 3.17 -4.05 -11.75
N VAL A 223 2.05 -3.90 -11.05
CA VAL A 223 1.08 -5.00 -10.85
C VAL A 223 0.58 -5.57 -12.16
N TRP A 224 0.37 -4.76 -13.19
CA TRP A 224 -0.10 -5.21 -14.50
C TRP A 224 0.86 -6.17 -15.22
N LYS A 225 2.15 -6.19 -14.85
CA LYS A 225 3.12 -7.15 -15.40
C LYS A 225 2.94 -8.56 -14.81
N TYR A 226 2.28 -8.69 -13.67
CA TYR A 226 2.11 -9.94 -12.93
C TYR A 226 0.68 -10.48 -12.97
N VAL A 227 -0.29 -9.63 -13.22
CA VAL A 227 -1.73 -9.97 -13.14
C VAL A 227 -2.34 -10.22 -14.51
N LEU A 228 -1.80 -9.60 -15.55
CA LEU A 228 -2.32 -9.73 -16.90
C LEU A 228 -1.38 -10.64 -17.70
N GLU A 229 -1.85 -11.82 -18.09
CA GLU A 229 -1.26 -12.65 -19.14
C GLU A 229 -1.37 -11.97 -20.53
N GLN A 230 -1.69 -10.69 -20.57
CA GLN A 230 -1.89 -9.88 -21.76
C GLN A 230 -0.63 -9.09 -22.09
N LYS A 231 -0.38 -8.93 -23.41
CA LYS A 231 0.76 -8.15 -23.90
C LYS A 231 0.74 -6.72 -23.33
N PRO A 232 1.89 -6.10 -23.05
CA PRO A 232 1.99 -4.76 -22.47
C PRO A 232 1.15 -3.68 -23.17
N SER A 233 0.93 -3.79 -24.48
CA SER A 233 0.08 -2.91 -25.28
C SER A 233 -1.39 -2.93 -24.86
N ASP A 234 -1.96 -4.09 -24.53
CA ASP A 234 -3.40 -4.26 -24.29
C ASP A 234 -3.76 -3.83 -22.86
N ALA A 235 -2.88 -4.09 -21.89
CA ALA A 235 -3.03 -3.63 -20.51
C ALA A 235 -3.04 -2.10 -20.41
N TYR A 236 -2.20 -1.44 -21.21
CA TYR A 236 -2.05 0.02 -21.22
C TYR A 236 -3.22 0.72 -21.92
N HIS A 237 -3.69 0.19 -23.05
CA HIS A 237 -4.84 0.73 -23.77
C HIS A 237 -6.15 0.48 -23.03
N GLY A 238 -6.33 -0.68 -22.40
CA GLY A 238 -7.53 -0.99 -21.61
C GLY A 238 -7.66 -0.12 -20.36
N VAL A 239 -6.57 0.18 -19.67
CA VAL A 239 -6.55 1.10 -18.52
C VAL A 239 -6.80 2.54 -18.98
N LYS A 240 -6.17 3.00 -20.05
CA LYS A 240 -6.36 4.34 -20.61
C LYS A 240 -7.81 4.58 -21.07
N ARG A 241 -8.40 3.63 -21.79
CA ARG A 241 -9.77 3.71 -22.27
C ARG A 241 -10.79 3.67 -21.14
N ARG A 242 -10.63 2.75 -20.16
CA ARG A 242 -11.55 2.63 -19.03
C ARG A 242 -11.48 3.80 -18.04
N ILE A 243 -10.31 4.40 -17.85
CA ILE A 243 -10.16 5.61 -17.04
C ILE A 243 -10.84 6.78 -17.76
N GLY A 244 -10.63 6.95 -19.07
CA GLY A 244 -11.32 7.97 -19.87
C GLY A 244 -12.84 7.82 -19.87
N GLU A 245 -13.36 6.61 -20.03
CA GLU A 245 -14.80 6.30 -19.99
C GLU A 245 -15.40 6.50 -18.59
N MET A 246 -14.62 6.29 -17.51
CA MET A 246 -15.07 6.47 -16.12
C MET A 246 -15.22 7.93 -15.72
N PHE A 247 -14.42 8.79 -16.30
CA PHE A 247 -14.35 10.20 -15.89
C PHE A 247 -15.02 11.16 -16.87
N GLY A 248 -15.87 10.63 -17.76
CA GLY A 248 -16.83 11.42 -18.52
C GLY A 248 -16.23 12.42 -19.49
N GLY A 249 -15.12 12.11 -20.09
CA GLY A 249 -14.59 12.90 -21.21
C GLY A 249 -15.46 12.71 -22.47
N ASN A 250 -16.51 13.50 -22.62
CA ASN A 250 -17.13 13.77 -23.92
C ASN A 250 -16.12 14.56 -24.75
N GLU A 251 -15.26 13.86 -25.50
CA GLU A 251 -14.62 14.50 -26.64
C GLU A 251 -15.68 14.69 -27.73
N LYS A 252 -16.35 15.84 -27.68
CA LYS A 252 -17.01 16.45 -28.83
C LYS A 252 -16.22 17.70 -29.20
N GLY A 253 -15.67 17.67 -30.38
CA GLY A 253 -15.08 18.82 -31.06
C GLY A 253 -13.71 18.54 -31.63
#